data_478d3ff2a0b8d6be6ee95f0a89bbdf9d
#
_entry.id   478d3ff2a0b8d6be6ee95f0a89bbdf9d
#
_cell.length_a   1.000
_cell.length_b   1.000
_cell.length_c   1.000
_cell.angle_alpha   90.00
_cell.angle_beta   90.00
_cell.angle_gamma   90.00
#
_symmetry.space_group_name_H-M   'P 1'
#
loop_
_entity.id
_entity.type
_entity.pdbx_description
1 polymer ?
#
loop_
_entity_poly.entity_id
_entity_poly.type
_entity_poly.pdbx_seq_one_letter_code
_entity_poly.pdbx_strand_id
1 'polypeptide(L)'
;CMVCNGELYGFRFEKEILKRRGYQFHSDCDCEILLPLYYEYGLDMFRHMDSEFALILYDSRKDRLIAARDPIGIRPLFYGYSKSSHQIAFASEMQNLIGWCDDIRPFPIGSYYCDGRFVRYEDIADVPAPMQDDMDTVLRNIREKLIAGVEKRLDADAPVGFLLSGG
;
A
#
# COMPACT_ATOMS: atom_id res chain seq x y z
N CYS A 1 -4.39 -11.82 -11.52
CA CYS A 1 -4.52 -12.35 -10.14
C CYS A 1 -3.71 -11.48 -9.20
N MET A 2 -4.15 -11.37 -7.94
CA MET A 2 -3.50 -10.47 -6.96
C MET A 2 -3.57 -11.10 -5.57
N VAL A 3 -2.55 -10.84 -4.78
CA VAL A 3 -2.53 -11.05 -3.34
C VAL A 3 -2.15 -9.75 -2.66
N CYS A 4 -2.82 -9.40 -1.57
CA CYS A 4 -2.59 -8.18 -0.83
C CYS A 4 -2.65 -8.46 0.67
N ASN A 5 -1.72 -7.88 1.41
CA ASN A 5 -1.77 -7.72 2.85
C ASN A 5 -1.86 -6.22 3.10
N GLY A 6 -3.02 -5.71 3.47
CA GLY A 6 -3.20 -4.28 3.59
C GLY A 6 -4.57 -3.88 4.10
N GLU A 7 -4.72 -2.57 4.26
CA GLU A 7 -5.95 -1.88 4.63
C GLU A 7 -6.08 -0.62 3.77
N LEU A 8 -7.21 -0.44 3.10
CA LEU A 8 -7.49 0.70 2.25
C LEU A 8 -8.53 1.61 2.91
N TYR A 9 -8.10 2.77 3.31
CA TYR A 9 -8.95 3.75 3.98
C TYR A 9 -9.83 4.50 2.97
N GLY A 10 -11.07 4.76 3.35
CA GLY A 10 -12.02 5.45 2.46
C GLY A 10 -12.48 4.65 1.25
N PHE A 11 -12.17 3.36 1.17
CA PHE A 11 -12.47 2.49 0.03
C PHE A 11 -13.96 2.47 -0.35
N ARG A 12 -14.87 2.73 0.59
CA ARG A 12 -16.32 2.74 0.31
C ARG A 12 -16.69 3.83 -0.67
N PHE A 13 -16.06 5.01 -0.57
CA PHE A 13 -16.26 6.11 -1.50
C PHE A 13 -15.74 5.75 -2.91
N GLU A 14 -14.52 5.23 -2.98
CA GLU A 14 -13.93 4.77 -4.24
C GLU A 14 -14.74 3.63 -4.88
N LYS A 15 -15.25 2.71 -4.08
CA LYS A 15 -16.11 1.61 -4.52
C LYS A 15 -17.38 2.12 -5.19
N GLU A 16 -18.01 3.17 -4.65
CA GLU A 16 -19.19 3.79 -5.27
C GLU A 16 -18.86 4.49 -6.60
N ILE A 17 -17.69 5.14 -6.71
CA ILE A 17 -17.22 5.71 -7.98
C ILE A 17 -17.01 4.60 -9.02
N LEU A 18 -16.35 3.52 -8.64
CA LEU A 18 -16.07 2.39 -9.52
C LEU A 18 -17.36 1.67 -9.94
N LYS A 19 -18.36 1.53 -9.05
CA LYS A 19 -19.69 1.00 -9.40
C LYS A 19 -20.35 1.84 -10.50
N ARG A 20 -20.29 3.17 -10.41
CA ARG A 20 -20.84 4.08 -11.44
C ARG A 20 -20.13 3.94 -12.77
N ARG A 21 -18.87 3.46 -12.79
CA ARG A 21 -18.11 3.13 -14.00
C ARG A 21 -18.38 1.72 -14.53
N GLY A 22 -19.26 0.95 -13.86
CA GLY A 22 -19.70 -0.37 -14.31
C GLY A 22 -19.00 -1.54 -13.66
N TYR A 23 -18.12 -1.32 -12.68
CA TYR A 23 -17.49 -2.42 -11.91
C TYR A 23 -18.48 -3.06 -10.95
N GLN A 24 -18.43 -4.39 -10.87
CA GLN A 24 -19.23 -5.17 -9.93
C GLN A 24 -18.38 -5.63 -8.75
N PHE A 25 -18.95 -5.61 -7.57
CA PHE A 25 -18.31 -6.02 -6.31
C PHE A 25 -19.17 -7.07 -5.63
N HIS A 26 -18.52 -8.05 -5.01
CA HIS A 26 -19.18 -9.21 -4.43
C HIS A 26 -19.04 -9.30 -2.91
N SER A 27 -18.18 -8.48 -2.32
CA SER A 27 -17.90 -8.46 -0.88
C SER A 27 -17.79 -7.04 -0.34
N ASP A 28 -17.69 -6.90 0.97
CA ASP A 28 -17.37 -5.64 1.65
C ASP A 28 -15.86 -5.50 1.95
N CYS A 29 -15.03 -6.37 1.37
CA CYS A 29 -13.59 -6.27 1.48
C CYS A 29 -13.08 -5.02 0.76
N ASP A 30 -12.24 -4.26 1.44
CA ASP A 30 -11.58 -3.07 0.94
C ASP A 30 -10.64 -3.38 -0.24
N CYS A 31 -9.89 -4.49 -0.14
CA CYS A 31 -8.96 -4.93 -1.18
C CYS A 31 -9.63 -5.27 -2.53
N GLU A 32 -10.96 -5.45 -2.56
CA GLU A 32 -11.69 -5.75 -3.79
C GLU A 32 -11.61 -4.60 -4.82
N ILE A 33 -11.38 -3.36 -4.37
CA ILE A 33 -11.23 -2.22 -5.27
C ILE A 33 -9.90 -2.17 -6.01
N LEU A 34 -8.89 -2.92 -5.57
CA LEU A 34 -7.52 -2.83 -6.11
C LEU A 34 -7.42 -3.23 -7.58
N LEU A 35 -8.10 -4.30 -8.00
CA LEU A 35 -8.10 -4.69 -9.42
C LEU A 35 -8.82 -3.66 -10.29
N PRO A 36 -10.02 -3.16 -9.95
CA PRO A 36 -10.62 -2.02 -10.63
C PRO A 36 -9.72 -0.79 -10.71
N LEU A 37 -9.04 -0.41 -9.62
CA LEU A 37 -8.09 0.70 -9.64
C LEU A 37 -6.93 0.46 -10.62
N TYR A 38 -6.40 -0.77 -10.66
CA TYR A 38 -5.38 -1.12 -11.63
C TYR A 38 -5.87 -1.02 -13.08
N TYR A 39 -7.12 -1.41 -13.35
CA TYR A 39 -7.69 -1.27 -14.69
C TYR A 39 -7.89 0.19 -15.11
N GLU A 40 -8.29 1.06 -14.17
CA GLU A 40 -8.52 2.48 -14.44
C GLU A 40 -7.22 3.28 -14.56
N TYR A 41 -6.28 3.06 -13.65
CA TYR A 41 -5.10 3.93 -13.48
C TYR A 41 -3.77 3.24 -13.80
N GLY A 42 -3.76 1.94 -14.06
CA GLY A 42 -2.51 1.19 -14.26
C GLY A 42 -1.62 1.28 -13.02
N LEU A 43 -0.32 1.54 -13.23
CA LEU A 43 0.65 1.68 -12.14
C LEU A 43 0.50 3.00 -11.35
N ASP A 44 -0.22 3.98 -11.88
CA ASP A 44 -0.51 5.23 -11.18
C ASP A 44 -1.52 5.03 -10.03
N MET A 45 -2.19 3.86 -9.96
CA MET A 45 -3.12 3.53 -8.88
C MET A 45 -2.52 3.76 -7.49
N PHE A 46 -1.21 3.51 -7.32
CA PHE A 46 -0.54 3.64 -6.03
C PHE A 46 -0.53 5.07 -5.48
N ARG A 47 -0.69 6.09 -6.32
CA ARG A 47 -0.83 7.49 -5.94
C ARG A 47 -2.24 7.90 -5.58
N HIS A 48 -3.22 7.07 -5.92
CA HIS A 48 -4.64 7.31 -5.65
C HIS A 48 -5.14 6.57 -4.41
N MET A 49 -4.27 5.84 -3.71
CA MET A 49 -4.64 5.01 -2.57
C MET A 49 -4.21 5.67 -1.25
N ASP A 50 -5.14 5.82 -0.32
CA ASP A 50 -4.83 6.07 1.09
C ASP A 50 -4.85 4.72 1.82
N SER A 51 -3.67 4.11 1.98
CA SER A 51 -3.60 2.71 2.37
C SER A 51 -2.27 2.33 3.00
N GLU A 52 -2.29 1.29 3.80
CA GLU A 52 -1.11 0.54 4.21
C GLU A 52 -1.15 -0.82 3.53
N PHE A 53 -0.13 -1.16 2.75
CA PHE A 53 -0.19 -2.38 1.95
C PHE A 53 1.18 -2.95 1.54
N ALA A 54 1.16 -4.26 1.32
CA ALA A 54 2.11 -4.99 0.51
C ALA A 54 1.32 -5.85 -0.48
N LEU A 55 1.51 -5.68 -1.77
CA LEU A 55 0.76 -6.41 -2.78
C LEU A 55 1.66 -6.99 -3.86
N ILE A 56 1.19 -8.10 -4.43
CA ILE A 56 1.75 -8.72 -5.63
C ILE A 56 0.59 -8.90 -6.61
N LEU A 57 0.74 -8.41 -7.83
CA LEU A 57 -0.23 -8.50 -8.90
C LEU A 57 0.42 -9.12 -10.14
N TYR A 58 -0.21 -10.12 -10.72
CA TYR A 58 0.16 -10.64 -12.02
C TYR A 58 -0.93 -10.34 -13.05
N ASP A 59 -0.56 -9.52 -14.03
CA ASP A 59 -1.38 -9.19 -15.18
C ASP A 59 -1.09 -10.18 -16.31
N SER A 60 -1.93 -11.20 -16.46
CA SER A 60 -1.77 -12.23 -17.48
C SER A 60 -1.98 -11.75 -18.92
N ARG A 61 -2.63 -10.60 -19.13
CA ARG A 61 -2.83 -10.02 -20.46
C ARG A 61 -1.58 -9.36 -20.98
N LYS A 62 -0.78 -8.79 -20.06
CA LYS A 62 0.47 -8.09 -20.38
C LYS A 62 1.71 -8.92 -20.05
N ASP A 63 1.52 -10.14 -19.49
CA ASP A 63 2.58 -10.99 -18.94
C ASP A 63 3.48 -10.21 -17.97
N ARG A 64 2.86 -9.53 -16.98
CA ARG A 64 3.55 -8.58 -16.14
C ARG A 64 3.37 -8.88 -14.67
N LEU A 65 4.50 -9.04 -13.96
CA LEU A 65 4.54 -9.18 -12.52
C LEU A 65 4.81 -7.81 -11.88
N ILE A 66 3.91 -7.41 -10.98
CA ILE A 66 3.99 -6.16 -10.24
C ILE A 66 4.02 -6.49 -8.76
N ALA A 67 4.93 -5.88 -8.02
CA ALA A 67 4.94 -5.87 -6.56
C ALA A 67 4.98 -4.43 -6.08
N ALA A 68 4.31 -4.10 -4.97
CA ALA A 68 4.35 -2.75 -4.43
C ALA A 68 4.20 -2.73 -2.92
N ARG A 69 4.75 -1.70 -2.29
CA ARG A 69 4.72 -1.49 -0.86
C ARG A 69 4.35 -0.04 -0.53
N ASP A 70 3.58 0.15 0.53
CA ASP A 70 3.10 1.46 0.98
C ASP A 70 4.25 2.46 1.27
N PRO A 71 3.96 3.78 1.26
CA PRO A 71 4.96 4.83 1.40
C PRO A 71 5.71 4.85 2.73
N ILE A 72 5.10 4.30 3.80
CA ILE A 72 5.70 4.25 5.14
C ILE A 72 6.36 2.90 5.39
N GLY A 73 5.90 1.84 4.67
CA GLY A 73 6.35 0.47 4.86
C GLY A 73 5.73 -0.20 6.09
N ILE A 74 4.47 0.12 6.38
CA ILE A 74 3.71 -0.45 7.50
C ILE A 74 3.59 -1.96 7.31
N ARG A 75 3.21 -2.39 6.10
CA ARG A 75 3.14 -3.82 5.79
C ARG A 75 4.51 -4.34 5.37
N PRO A 76 4.96 -5.48 5.93
CA PRO A 76 6.25 -6.05 5.56
C PRO A 76 6.22 -6.63 4.15
N LEU A 77 7.29 -6.40 3.41
CA LEU A 77 7.56 -7.04 2.12
C LEU A 77 9.06 -7.14 1.93
N PHE A 78 9.51 -8.33 1.52
CA PHE A 78 10.90 -8.64 1.20
C PHE A 78 10.99 -9.19 -0.22
N TYR A 79 12.15 -9.08 -0.82
CA TYR A 79 12.45 -9.70 -2.11
C TYR A 79 13.82 -10.33 -2.10
N GLY A 80 14.03 -11.24 -3.02
CA GLY A 80 15.31 -11.86 -3.29
C GLY A 80 15.29 -12.50 -4.68
N TYR A 81 16.44 -12.96 -5.13
CA TYR A 81 16.54 -13.63 -6.42
C TYR A 81 16.79 -15.11 -6.23
N SER A 82 16.02 -15.94 -6.95
CA SER A 82 16.16 -17.40 -6.90
C SER A 82 17.57 -17.83 -7.29
N LYS A 83 18.18 -18.71 -6.48
CA LYS A 83 19.50 -19.28 -6.72
C LYS A 83 19.60 -20.05 -8.03
N SER A 84 18.53 -20.70 -8.44
CA SER A 84 18.51 -21.57 -9.60
C SER A 84 18.08 -20.89 -10.90
N SER A 85 17.10 -19.96 -10.82
CA SER A 85 16.50 -19.34 -12.01
C SER A 85 16.81 -17.86 -12.15
N HIS A 86 17.40 -17.22 -11.13
CA HIS A 86 17.60 -15.78 -11.02
C HIS A 86 16.33 -14.93 -11.14
N GLN A 87 15.17 -15.57 -11.03
CA GLN A 87 13.89 -14.87 -11.00
C GLN A 87 13.67 -14.22 -9.65
N ILE A 88 13.04 -13.05 -9.64
CA ILE A 88 12.68 -12.35 -8.41
C ILE A 88 11.57 -13.10 -7.69
N ALA A 89 11.67 -13.16 -6.37
CA ALA A 89 10.66 -13.70 -5.48
C ALA A 89 10.34 -12.69 -4.37
N PHE A 90 9.12 -12.73 -3.88
CA PHE A 90 8.62 -11.83 -2.84
C PHE A 90 7.99 -12.62 -1.70
N ALA A 91 8.11 -12.10 -0.47
CA ALA A 91 7.46 -12.64 0.70
C ALA A 91 7.22 -11.55 1.75
N SER A 92 6.18 -11.71 2.58
CA SER A 92 5.97 -10.85 3.74
C SER A 92 7.00 -11.08 4.85
N GLU A 93 7.55 -12.29 4.92
CA GLU A 93 8.55 -12.68 5.92
C GLU A 93 9.86 -13.08 5.24
N MET A 94 10.97 -12.50 5.69
CA MET A 94 12.31 -12.81 5.14
C MET A 94 12.62 -14.31 5.18
N GLN A 95 12.24 -14.99 6.26
CA GLN A 95 12.50 -16.41 6.46
C GLN A 95 11.92 -17.31 5.36
N ASN A 96 10.85 -16.87 4.69
CA ASN A 96 10.23 -17.62 3.60
C ASN A 96 11.06 -17.62 2.31
N LEU A 97 12.03 -16.71 2.21
CA LEU A 97 12.97 -16.62 1.07
C LEU A 97 14.31 -17.33 1.37
N ILE A 98 14.62 -17.59 2.66
CA ILE A 98 15.85 -18.25 3.07
C ILE A 98 15.90 -19.67 2.49
N GLY A 99 17.03 -20.01 1.90
CA GLY A 99 17.24 -21.30 1.23
C GLY A 99 16.87 -21.30 -0.27
N TRP A 100 15.96 -20.43 -0.70
CA TRP A 100 15.51 -20.30 -2.08
C TRP A 100 16.22 -19.17 -2.83
N CYS A 101 16.47 -18.06 -2.12
CA CYS A 101 16.98 -16.82 -2.71
C CYS A 101 18.37 -16.49 -2.14
N ASP A 102 19.11 -15.75 -2.96
CA ASP A 102 20.29 -14.99 -2.54
C ASP A 102 19.90 -13.50 -2.38
N ASP A 103 20.73 -12.75 -1.64
CA ASP A 103 20.64 -11.31 -1.49
C ASP A 103 19.22 -10.83 -1.11
N ILE A 104 18.68 -11.41 -0.05
CA ILE A 104 17.35 -11.08 0.46
C ILE A 104 17.35 -9.69 1.08
N ARG A 105 16.46 -8.82 0.62
CA ARG A 105 16.37 -7.42 1.04
C ARG A 105 14.94 -7.01 1.38
N PRO A 106 14.76 -6.01 2.26
CA PRO A 106 13.47 -5.33 2.39
C PRO A 106 13.07 -4.68 1.06
N PHE A 107 11.79 -4.79 0.71
CA PHE A 107 11.26 -4.09 -0.46
C PHE A 107 11.25 -2.57 -0.20
N PRO A 108 11.72 -1.73 -1.15
CA PRO A 108 11.73 -0.29 -0.98
C PRO A 108 10.35 0.28 -0.70
N ILE A 109 10.23 1.12 0.33
CA ILE A 109 8.99 1.81 0.67
C ILE A 109 8.60 2.81 -0.43
N GLY A 110 7.29 3.09 -0.55
CA GLY A 110 6.76 4.02 -1.55
C GLY A 110 7.14 3.65 -2.98
N SER A 111 7.34 2.36 -3.24
CA SER A 111 7.85 1.90 -4.54
C SER A 111 7.03 0.73 -5.07
N TYR A 112 7.08 0.56 -6.38
CA TYR A 112 6.67 -0.67 -7.03
C TYR A 112 7.80 -1.28 -7.86
N TYR A 113 7.74 -2.59 -8.03
CA TYR A 113 8.54 -3.35 -8.98
C TYR A 113 7.67 -3.69 -10.18
N CYS A 114 8.20 -3.47 -11.38
CA CYS A 114 7.58 -3.88 -12.62
C CYS A 114 8.65 -3.97 -13.72
N ASP A 115 8.55 -4.96 -14.60
CA ASP A 115 9.44 -5.13 -15.76
C ASP A 115 10.94 -5.06 -15.40
N GLY A 116 11.33 -5.72 -14.29
CA GLY A 116 12.73 -5.78 -13.85
C GLY A 116 13.24 -4.53 -13.12
N ARG A 117 12.38 -3.56 -12.82
CA ARG A 117 12.78 -2.28 -12.24
C ARG A 117 11.98 -1.93 -11.00
N PHE A 118 12.65 -1.31 -10.04
CA PHE A 118 12.01 -0.64 -8.91
C PHE A 118 11.79 0.83 -9.28
N VAL A 119 10.57 1.31 -9.08
CA VAL A 119 10.19 2.70 -9.35
C VAL A 119 9.55 3.27 -8.09
N ARG A 120 10.09 4.36 -7.57
CA ARG A 120 9.50 5.08 -6.45
C ARG A 120 8.32 5.91 -6.95
N TYR A 121 7.14 5.69 -6.39
CA TYR A 121 5.96 6.47 -6.71
C TYR A 121 5.68 7.56 -5.69
N GLU A 122 6.17 7.40 -4.44
CA GLU A 122 6.01 8.38 -3.37
C GLU A 122 7.21 8.36 -2.42
N ASP A 123 7.60 9.54 -1.92
CA ASP A 123 8.59 9.71 -0.86
C ASP A 123 8.03 10.68 0.18
N ILE A 124 7.67 10.16 1.35
CA ILE A 124 7.13 10.98 2.46
C ILE A 124 8.14 11.99 3.02
N ALA A 125 9.43 11.80 2.73
CA ALA A 125 10.50 12.72 3.15
C ALA A 125 10.76 13.84 2.11
N ASP A 126 10.17 13.72 0.91
CA ASP A 126 10.28 14.77 -0.11
C ASP A 126 9.32 15.91 0.20
N VAL A 127 9.82 16.88 0.98
CA VAL A 127 9.07 18.07 1.39
C VAL A 127 9.45 19.22 0.46
N PRO A 128 8.54 19.66 -0.44
CA PRO A 128 8.86 20.65 -1.47
C PRO A 128 9.21 22.04 -0.89
N ALA A 129 8.66 22.38 0.28
CA ALA A 129 9.00 23.63 1.00
C ALA A 129 8.70 23.50 2.49
N PRO A 130 9.51 24.10 3.38
CA PRO A 130 9.18 24.21 4.79
C PRO A 130 7.89 25.02 4.98
N MET A 131 7.05 24.60 5.92
CA MET A 131 5.89 25.41 6.33
C MET A 131 6.37 26.71 6.97
N GLN A 132 5.69 27.81 6.66
CA GLN A 132 5.95 29.13 7.22
C GLN A 132 4.81 29.62 8.12
N ASP A 133 3.93 28.72 8.52
CA ASP A 133 2.82 29.03 9.42
C ASP A 133 3.33 29.34 10.83
N ASP A 134 2.52 30.09 11.58
CA ASP A 134 2.78 30.32 13.01
C ASP A 134 2.61 29.04 13.82
N MET A 135 3.19 28.98 15.00
CA MET A 135 3.22 27.80 15.86
C MET A 135 1.82 27.31 16.23
N ASP A 136 0.87 28.21 16.49
CA ASP A 136 -0.49 27.84 16.90
C ASP A 136 -1.23 27.18 15.73
N THR A 137 -1.04 27.64 14.52
CA THR A 137 -1.56 27.04 13.29
C THR A 137 -0.94 25.66 13.05
N VAL A 138 0.36 25.51 13.22
CA VAL A 138 1.05 24.21 13.08
C VAL A 138 0.51 23.20 14.09
N LEU A 139 0.39 23.57 15.37
CA LEU A 139 -0.11 22.67 16.41
C LEU A 139 -1.57 22.28 16.17
N ARG A 140 -2.40 23.21 15.74
CA ARG A 140 -3.80 22.91 15.36
C ARG A 140 -3.86 21.93 14.20
N ASN A 141 -3.10 22.15 13.15
CA ASN A 141 -3.07 21.29 11.96
C ASN A 141 -2.57 19.87 12.30
N ILE A 142 -1.55 19.76 13.16
CA ILE A 142 -1.07 18.44 13.65
C ILE A 142 -2.18 17.73 14.40
N ARG A 143 -2.86 18.41 15.33
CA ARG A 143 -3.95 17.83 16.10
C ARG A 143 -5.09 17.36 15.20
N GLU A 144 -5.54 18.18 14.26
CA GLU A 144 -6.62 17.86 13.34
C GLU A 144 -6.28 16.64 12.46
N LYS A 145 -5.06 16.62 11.89
CA LYS A 145 -4.59 15.48 11.09
C LYS A 145 -4.46 14.20 11.89
N LEU A 146 -4.01 14.30 13.14
CA LEU A 146 -3.89 13.15 14.03
C LEU A 146 -5.28 12.56 14.36
N ILE A 147 -6.25 13.43 14.70
CA ILE A 147 -7.64 13.01 14.96
C ILE A 147 -8.22 12.34 13.71
N ALA A 148 -8.14 13.00 12.55
CA ALA A 148 -8.65 12.43 11.30
C ALA A 148 -7.97 11.10 10.94
N GLY A 149 -6.68 10.97 11.20
CA GLY A 149 -5.93 9.72 11.02
C GLY A 149 -6.41 8.59 11.92
N VAL A 150 -6.82 8.88 13.16
CA VAL A 150 -7.42 7.91 14.07
C VAL A 150 -8.85 7.57 13.60
N GLU A 151 -9.67 8.58 13.30
CA GLU A 151 -11.06 8.40 12.90
C GLU A 151 -11.20 7.49 11.68
N LYS A 152 -10.36 7.65 10.66
CA LYS A 152 -10.42 6.79 9.47
C LYS A 152 -10.11 5.30 9.75
N ARG A 153 -9.40 5.01 10.86
CA ARG A 153 -9.10 3.65 11.30
C ARG A 153 -10.17 3.01 12.17
N LEU A 154 -11.26 3.74 12.43
CA LEU A 154 -12.43 3.21 13.14
C LEU A 154 -13.41 2.48 12.21
N ASP A 155 -13.25 2.62 10.89
CA ASP A 155 -14.05 1.86 9.92
C ASP A 155 -13.53 0.42 9.84
N ALA A 156 -13.99 -0.41 10.76
CA ALA A 156 -13.61 -1.81 10.88
C ALA A 156 -14.86 -2.70 10.93
N ASP A 157 -14.75 -3.90 10.40
CA ASP A 157 -15.81 -4.93 10.43
C ASP A 157 -15.80 -5.77 11.72
N ALA A 158 -14.79 -5.56 12.58
CA ALA A 158 -14.63 -6.20 13.88
C ALA A 158 -14.68 -5.18 15.04
N PRO A 159 -15.01 -5.61 16.27
CA PRO A 159 -14.95 -4.74 17.44
C PRO A 159 -13.55 -4.13 17.62
N VAL A 160 -13.49 -2.81 17.71
CA VAL A 160 -12.24 -2.07 17.88
C VAL A 160 -11.95 -1.86 19.38
N GLY A 161 -10.72 -2.16 19.78
CA GLY A 161 -10.20 -1.90 21.12
C GLY A 161 -8.97 -0.99 21.08
N PHE A 162 -8.78 -0.20 22.13
CA PHE A 162 -7.65 0.72 22.23
C PHE A 162 -6.77 0.36 23.41
N LEU A 163 -5.46 0.43 23.21
CA LEU A 163 -4.49 0.37 24.28
C LEU A 163 -4.08 1.79 24.63
N LEU A 164 -4.36 2.23 25.85
CA LEU A 164 -3.94 3.54 26.35
C LEU A 164 -2.83 3.35 27.38
N SER A 165 -1.61 3.79 27.04
CA SER A 165 -0.53 3.88 28.00
C SER A 165 -0.74 5.11 28.91
N GLY A 166 -0.49 4.96 30.20
CA GLY A 166 -0.65 6.03 31.18
C GLY A 166 0.57 6.97 31.32
N GLY A 167 1.43 7.00 30.30
CA GLY A 167 2.65 7.80 30.31
C GLY A 167 2.47 9.22 29.83
#